data_fdd562e79d68dcd32f86a295db690da8
#
_entry.id   fdd562e79d68dcd32f86a295db690da8
#
_cell.length_a   1.000
_cell.length_b   1.000
_cell.length_c   1.000
_cell.angle_alpha   90.00
_cell.angle_beta   90.00
_cell.angle_gamma   90.00
#
_symmetry.space_group_name_H-M   'P 1'
#
loop_
_entity.id
_entity.type
_entity.pdbx_description
1 polymer ?
#
loop_
_entity_poly.entity_id
_entity_poly.type
_entity_poly.pdbx_seq_one_letter_code
_entity_poly.pdbx_strand_id
1 'polypeptide(L)'
;QLYRGSHDIYQPDGKLAKAKATHVRNMIFELIETQIDSNIPQPKVTARRKKDEAKAKLIEDMLRNELDRLPFEEINDIQERTVPIQGGSFFLVEWDNDACTHQSVGELTVAPVHPRRVIPQAGVFTGVEDMDYIILKIPQTKEFIRRRYGVDVKDEREAEPEIRLDEDAAEDLVTQYVAYYRNDTGGVGLY
;
A
#
# COMPACT_ATOMS: atom_id res chain seq x y z
N GLN A 1 -15.18 9.07 -2.88
CA GLN A 1 -15.95 10.13 -3.58
C GLN A 1 -16.20 11.32 -2.64
N LEU A 2 -16.74 11.12 -1.44
CA LEU A 2 -17.05 12.19 -0.48
C LEU A 2 -15.83 13.02 -0.07
N TYR A 3 -14.69 12.37 0.22
CA TYR A 3 -13.44 13.06 0.53
C TYR A 3 -12.96 13.97 -0.62
N ARG A 4 -13.12 13.53 -1.85
CA ARG A 4 -12.76 14.32 -3.05
C ARG A 4 -13.75 15.41 -3.40
N GLY A 5 -14.80 15.61 -2.59
CA GLY A 5 -15.82 16.62 -2.84
C GLY A 5 -16.83 16.27 -3.94
N SER A 6 -16.83 15.01 -4.40
CA SER A 6 -17.83 14.54 -5.36
C SER A 6 -19.10 14.17 -4.63
N HIS A 7 -20.05 15.11 -4.61
CA HIS A 7 -21.36 14.96 -3.99
C HIS A 7 -22.41 14.72 -5.07
N ASP A 8 -22.43 13.52 -5.60
CA ASP A 8 -23.47 13.12 -6.54
C ASP A 8 -24.76 12.79 -5.76
N ILE A 9 -25.85 13.44 -6.12
CA ILE A 9 -27.16 13.21 -5.53
C ILE A 9 -27.88 12.17 -6.39
N TYR A 10 -28.18 11.02 -5.80
CA TYR A 10 -28.96 9.98 -6.45
C TYR A 10 -30.44 10.10 -6.06
N GLN A 11 -31.31 9.91 -7.05
CA GLN A 11 -32.74 9.77 -6.81
C GLN A 11 -33.07 8.40 -6.21
N PRO A 12 -34.24 8.21 -5.58
CA PRO A 12 -34.63 6.92 -5.01
C PRO A 12 -34.67 5.76 -6.03
N ASP A 13 -34.75 6.07 -7.32
CA ASP A 13 -34.66 5.12 -8.43
C ASP A 13 -33.23 4.76 -8.85
N GLY A 14 -32.23 5.26 -8.12
CA GLY A 14 -30.79 5.01 -8.38
C GLY A 14 -30.20 5.84 -9.50
N LYS A 15 -30.95 6.75 -10.14
CA LYS A 15 -30.44 7.64 -11.18
C LYS A 15 -29.82 8.90 -10.61
N LEU A 16 -28.78 9.41 -11.28
CA LEU A 16 -28.17 10.68 -10.92
C LEU A 16 -29.18 11.83 -11.05
N ALA A 17 -29.31 12.63 -9.99
CA ALA A 17 -30.15 13.83 -10.06
C ALA A 17 -29.57 14.83 -11.06
N LYS A 18 -30.41 15.42 -11.90
CA LYS A 18 -30.01 16.44 -12.89
C LYS A 18 -29.50 17.75 -12.26
N ALA A 19 -29.90 18.05 -11.02
CA ALA A 19 -29.46 19.23 -10.30
C ALA A 19 -28.27 18.88 -9.38
N LYS A 20 -27.11 19.49 -9.66
CA LYS A 20 -25.96 19.45 -8.76
C LYS A 20 -26.18 20.47 -7.63
N ALA A 21 -25.80 20.13 -6.40
CA ALA A 21 -25.76 21.09 -5.32
C ALA A 21 -24.81 22.24 -5.68
N THR A 22 -25.30 23.48 -5.63
CA THR A 22 -24.54 24.67 -6.01
C THR A 22 -23.52 25.09 -4.97
N HIS A 23 -23.74 24.73 -3.70
CA HIS A 23 -22.83 25.02 -2.58
C HIS A 23 -22.65 23.78 -1.74
N VAL A 24 -21.48 23.16 -1.82
CA VAL A 24 -21.10 21.99 -1.02
C VAL A 24 -19.87 22.36 -0.21
N ARG A 25 -19.98 22.30 1.12
CA ARG A 25 -18.83 22.36 2.03
C ARG A 25 -18.35 20.94 2.30
N ASN A 26 -17.13 20.63 1.94
CA ASN A 26 -16.52 19.33 2.18
C ASN A 26 -15.99 19.20 3.61
N MET A 27 -16.89 19.02 4.57
CA MET A 27 -16.54 18.87 5.99
C MET A 27 -15.70 17.62 6.26
N ILE A 28 -15.87 16.56 5.46
CA ILE A 28 -15.09 15.31 5.61
C ILE A 28 -13.62 15.56 5.27
N PHE A 29 -13.36 16.31 4.21
CA PHE A 29 -12.01 16.72 3.86
C PHE A 29 -11.36 17.55 4.97
N GLU A 30 -12.06 18.58 5.46
CA GLU A 30 -11.55 19.44 6.56
C GLU A 30 -11.22 18.61 7.81
N LEU A 31 -12.10 17.67 8.21
CA LEU A 31 -11.89 16.83 9.39
C LEU A 31 -10.67 15.90 9.22
N ILE A 32 -10.50 15.30 8.07
CA ILE A 32 -9.38 14.39 7.81
C ILE A 32 -8.07 15.17 7.77
N GLU A 33 -8.00 16.28 7.02
CA GLU A 33 -6.78 17.08 6.92
C GLU A 33 -6.35 17.70 8.26
N THR A 34 -7.28 17.97 9.19
CA THR A 34 -6.94 18.44 10.53
C THR A 34 -6.41 17.35 11.46
N GLN A 35 -6.62 16.07 11.13
CA GLN A 35 -6.15 14.94 11.93
C GLN A 35 -4.79 14.42 11.47
N ILE A 36 -4.35 14.80 10.27
CA ILE A 36 -3.10 14.32 9.70
C ILE A 36 -1.93 15.00 10.39
N ASP A 37 -1.06 14.20 10.99
CA ASP A 37 0.23 14.66 11.52
C ASP A 37 1.34 14.01 10.67
N SER A 38 1.91 14.79 9.77
CA SER A 38 3.01 14.34 8.91
C SER A 38 4.36 14.24 9.65
N ASN A 39 4.40 14.58 10.93
CA ASN A 39 5.63 14.51 11.71
C ASN A 39 5.94 13.08 12.16
N ILE A 40 6.94 12.47 11.55
CA ILE A 40 7.42 11.14 11.90
C ILE A 40 8.44 11.26 13.02
N PRO A 41 8.18 10.68 14.20
CA PRO A 41 9.16 10.68 15.28
C PRO A 41 10.40 9.87 14.87
N GLN A 42 11.58 10.41 15.15
CA GLN A 42 12.84 9.73 14.89
C GLN A 42 12.90 8.39 15.65
N PRO A 43 13.32 7.29 15.00
CA PRO A 43 13.44 5.99 15.64
C PRO A 43 14.45 6.04 16.78
N LYS A 44 14.08 5.47 17.92
CA LYS A 44 14.96 5.34 19.07
C LYS A 44 15.08 3.88 19.46
N VAL A 45 16.31 3.37 19.46
CA VAL A 45 16.61 1.98 19.85
C VAL A 45 17.28 1.94 21.20
N THR A 46 16.67 1.23 22.15
CA THR A 46 17.22 1.07 23.50
C THR A 46 17.68 -0.36 23.72
N ALA A 47 18.89 -0.52 24.26
CA ALA A 47 19.43 -1.81 24.56
C ALA A 47 18.75 -2.43 25.81
N ARG A 48 18.38 -3.69 25.75
CA ARG A 48 17.87 -4.45 26.90
C ARG A 48 18.95 -4.76 27.93
N ARG A 49 20.20 -4.87 27.47
CA ARG A 49 21.38 -5.19 28.31
C ARG A 49 22.46 -4.17 28.03
N LYS A 50 23.17 -3.75 29.07
CA LYS A 50 24.22 -2.74 28.97
C LYS A 50 25.33 -3.07 27.94
N LYS A 51 25.66 -4.35 27.78
CA LYS A 51 26.65 -4.81 26.79
C LYS A 51 26.23 -4.61 25.33
N ASP A 52 24.93 -4.39 25.06
CA ASP A 52 24.36 -4.29 23.74
C ASP A 52 24.12 -2.82 23.33
N GLU A 53 24.52 -1.84 24.15
CA GLU A 53 24.34 -0.39 23.89
C GLU A 53 24.97 0.05 22.56
N ALA A 54 26.17 -0.43 22.25
CA ALA A 54 26.85 -0.10 20.99
C ALA A 54 26.10 -0.65 19.76
N LYS A 55 25.52 -1.86 19.90
CA LYS A 55 24.69 -2.45 18.83
C LYS A 55 23.38 -1.71 18.66
N ALA A 56 22.74 -1.31 19.76
CA ALA A 56 21.51 -0.54 19.71
C ALA A 56 21.70 0.79 18.99
N LYS A 57 22.80 1.49 19.27
CA LYS A 57 23.15 2.73 18.57
C LYS A 57 23.38 2.51 17.07
N LEU A 58 24.10 1.44 16.72
CA LEU A 58 24.33 1.08 15.32
C LEU A 58 23.02 0.84 14.56
N ILE A 59 22.09 0.09 15.19
CA ILE A 59 20.77 -0.20 14.61
C ILE A 59 19.96 1.10 14.49
N GLU A 60 20.02 2.00 15.47
CA GLU A 60 19.37 3.30 15.42
C GLU A 60 19.87 4.14 14.24
N ASP A 61 21.19 4.22 14.06
CA ASP A 61 21.79 4.95 12.96
C ASP A 61 21.45 4.33 11.60
N MET A 62 21.42 2.99 11.50
CA MET A 62 20.96 2.29 10.29
C MET A 62 19.50 2.58 9.97
N LEU A 63 18.61 2.53 10.97
CA LEU A 63 17.18 2.84 10.75
C LEU A 63 16.98 4.28 10.30
N ARG A 64 17.71 5.24 10.87
CA ARG A 64 17.64 6.64 10.42
C ARG A 64 18.08 6.78 8.97
N ASN A 65 19.23 6.20 8.61
CA ASN A 65 19.73 6.24 7.25
C ASN A 65 18.74 5.62 6.24
N GLU A 66 18.06 4.52 6.61
CA GLU A 66 17.03 3.91 5.75
C GLU A 66 15.79 4.78 5.63
N LEU A 67 15.31 5.39 6.72
CA LEU A 67 14.17 6.31 6.67
C LEU A 67 14.48 7.58 5.86
N ASP A 68 15.72 8.11 5.97
CA ASP A 68 16.15 9.27 5.18
C ASP A 68 16.30 8.92 3.68
N ARG A 69 16.71 7.68 3.37
CA ARG A 69 16.83 7.19 1.99
C ARG A 69 15.48 6.96 1.34
N LEU A 70 14.55 6.40 2.09
CA LEU A 70 13.18 6.18 1.63
C LEU A 70 12.39 7.50 1.70
N PRO A 71 11.51 7.79 0.74
CA PRO A 71 10.59 8.93 0.84
C PRO A 71 9.49 8.62 1.87
N PHE A 72 9.90 8.31 3.11
CA PHE A 72 9.01 7.75 4.12
C PHE A 72 7.98 8.77 4.61
N GLU A 73 8.29 10.07 4.56
CA GLU A 73 7.34 11.13 4.87
C GLU A 73 6.16 11.13 3.89
N GLU A 74 6.43 10.99 2.58
CA GLU A 74 5.39 10.91 1.55
C GLU A 74 4.55 9.64 1.69
N ILE A 75 5.21 8.51 1.98
CA ILE A 75 4.56 7.22 2.20
C ILE A 75 3.65 7.29 3.42
N ASN A 76 4.13 7.88 4.51
CA ASN A 76 3.36 8.06 5.75
C ASN A 76 2.16 8.99 5.52
N ASP A 77 2.35 10.09 4.81
CA ASP A 77 1.28 11.05 4.50
C ASP A 77 0.14 10.39 3.71
N ILE A 78 0.47 9.51 2.76
CA ILE A 78 -0.53 8.68 2.05
C ILE A 78 -1.27 7.76 3.02
N GLN A 79 -0.57 7.13 3.94
CA GLN A 79 -1.16 6.21 4.91
C GLN A 79 -2.05 6.91 5.92
N GLU A 80 -1.61 8.04 6.46
CA GLU A 80 -2.38 8.86 7.39
C GLU A 80 -3.73 9.30 6.81
N ARG A 81 -3.78 9.60 5.50
CA ARG A 81 -5.03 9.88 4.78
C ARG A 81 -5.83 8.63 4.50
N THR A 82 -5.17 7.51 4.21
CA THR A 82 -5.85 6.27 3.84
C THR A 82 -6.61 5.66 5.01
N VAL A 83 -6.05 5.71 6.22
CA VAL A 83 -6.67 5.12 7.42
C VAL A 83 -8.08 5.68 7.70
N PRO A 84 -8.29 7.00 7.83
CA PRO A 84 -9.64 7.53 8.11
C PRO A 84 -10.61 7.39 6.93
N ILE A 85 -10.09 7.33 5.68
CA ILE A 85 -10.94 7.21 4.48
C ILE A 85 -11.39 5.78 4.24
N GLN A 86 -10.51 4.80 4.45
CA GLN A 86 -10.69 3.40 4.08
C GLN A 86 -10.89 2.46 5.28
N GLY A 87 -10.65 2.94 6.50
CA GLY A 87 -10.74 2.15 7.73
C GLY A 87 -9.48 1.36 8.08
N GLY A 88 -8.43 1.43 7.27
CA GLY A 88 -7.15 0.77 7.51
C GLY A 88 -6.15 1.06 6.41
N SER A 89 -4.90 0.70 6.64
CA SER A 89 -3.82 0.83 5.67
C SER A 89 -2.79 -0.29 5.84
N PHE A 90 -2.00 -0.54 4.81
CA PHE A 90 -0.98 -1.58 4.80
C PHE A 90 0.31 -1.03 4.22
N PHE A 91 1.43 -1.45 4.79
CA PHE A 91 2.75 -1.29 4.20
C PHE A 91 3.21 -2.65 3.65
N LEU A 92 3.74 -2.64 2.43
CA LEU A 92 4.47 -3.75 1.88
C LEU A 92 5.96 -3.43 2.02
N VAL A 93 6.65 -4.26 2.79
CA VAL A 93 8.09 -4.15 3.00
C VAL A 93 8.76 -5.32 2.29
N GLU A 94 9.59 -5.03 1.29
CA GLU A 94 10.24 -6.01 0.45
C GLU A 94 11.73 -5.70 0.29
N TRP A 95 12.49 -6.73 -0.05
CA TRP A 95 13.88 -6.60 -0.46
C TRP A 95 13.96 -6.68 -1.98
N ASP A 96 14.36 -5.59 -2.61
CA ASP A 96 14.57 -5.53 -4.06
C ASP A 96 16.01 -5.94 -4.40
N ASN A 97 16.16 -7.14 -4.97
CA ASN A 97 17.46 -7.66 -5.40
C ASN A 97 17.98 -7.00 -6.68
N ASP A 98 17.12 -6.37 -7.47
CA ASP A 98 17.48 -5.77 -8.75
C ASP A 98 17.99 -4.32 -8.57
N ALA A 99 17.72 -3.72 -7.40
CA ALA A 99 18.24 -2.41 -7.02
C ALA A 99 19.74 -2.54 -6.64
N CYS A 100 20.60 -2.43 -7.66
CA CYS A 100 22.04 -2.48 -7.45
C CYS A 100 22.61 -1.06 -7.44
N THR A 101 23.13 -0.62 -6.30
CA THR A 101 23.98 0.56 -6.20
C THR A 101 25.47 0.14 -6.17
N HIS A 102 26.39 1.10 -6.32
CA HIS A 102 27.84 0.80 -6.24
C HIS A 102 28.27 0.21 -4.88
N GLN A 103 27.43 0.27 -3.86
CA GLN A 103 27.75 -0.09 -2.48
C GLN A 103 26.88 -1.22 -1.90
N SER A 104 25.73 -1.52 -2.52
CA SER A 104 24.78 -2.54 -2.02
C SER A 104 24.27 -3.45 -3.13
N VAL A 105 24.10 -4.71 -2.78
CA VAL A 105 23.40 -5.70 -3.61
C VAL A 105 21.98 -5.83 -3.04
N GLY A 106 21.03 -5.16 -3.67
CA GLY A 106 19.65 -5.06 -3.23
C GLY A 106 19.40 -3.92 -2.24
N GLU A 107 18.15 -3.51 -2.14
CA GLU A 107 17.70 -2.44 -1.27
C GLU A 107 16.36 -2.79 -0.62
N LEU A 108 16.14 -2.24 0.60
CA LEU A 108 14.86 -2.31 1.26
C LEU A 108 13.91 -1.32 0.59
N THR A 109 12.72 -1.81 0.23
CA THR A 109 11.63 -0.99 -0.31
C THR A 109 10.44 -1.02 0.61
N VAL A 110 9.76 0.10 0.75
CA VAL A 110 8.52 0.23 1.51
C VAL A 110 7.51 0.91 0.60
N ALA A 111 6.39 0.25 0.37
CA ALA A 111 5.31 0.77 -0.47
C ALA A 111 3.98 0.79 0.29
N PRO A 112 3.18 1.87 0.16
CA PRO A 112 1.84 1.89 0.69
C PRO A 112 0.94 0.99 -0.19
N VAL A 113 0.18 0.10 0.43
CA VAL A 113 -0.77 -0.77 -0.26
C VAL A 113 -2.19 -0.36 0.08
N HIS A 114 -2.96 -0.06 -0.94
CA HIS A 114 -4.36 0.31 -0.77
C HIS A 114 -5.16 -0.88 -0.22
N PRO A 115 -6.04 -0.71 0.80
CA PRO A 115 -6.77 -1.80 1.44
C PRO A 115 -7.59 -2.68 0.49
N ARG A 116 -8.12 -2.11 -0.59
CA ARG A 116 -8.86 -2.87 -1.62
C ARG A 116 -8.00 -3.88 -2.40
N ARG A 117 -6.69 -3.70 -2.36
CA ARG A 117 -5.72 -4.60 -3.02
C ARG A 117 -5.31 -5.75 -2.12
N VAL A 118 -5.71 -5.74 -0.87
CA VAL A 118 -5.37 -6.76 0.12
C VAL A 118 -6.57 -7.66 0.34
N ILE A 119 -6.38 -8.97 0.11
CA ILE A 119 -7.37 -9.98 0.40
C ILE A 119 -6.86 -10.79 1.60
N PRO A 120 -7.36 -10.50 2.81
CA PRO A 120 -6.98 -11.26 4.00
C PRO A 120 -7.67 -12.62 4.03
N GLN A 121 -7.13 -13.53 4.83
CA GLN A 121 -7.76 -14.81 5.12
C GLN A 121 -9.14 -14.60 5.74
N ALA A 122 -10.14 -15.28 5.20
CA ALA A 122 -11.50 -15.21 5.72
C ALA A 122 -11.58 -15.84 7.13
N GLY A 123 -12.30 -15.15 8.02
CA GLY A 123 -12.57 -15.64 9.39
C GLY A 123 -11.50 -15.28 10.42
N VAL A 124 -10.41 -14.63 10.05
CA VAL A 124 -9.40 -14.12 10.98
C VAL A 124 -9.60 -12.62 11.16
N PHE A 125 -9.88 -12.18 12.39
CA PHE A 125 -10.16 -10.77 12.72
C PHE A 125 -9.14 -10.17 13.69
N THR A 126 -8.23 -10.97 14.20
CA THR A 126 -7.28 -10.57 15.25
C THR A 126 -6.08 -9.80 14.73
N GLY A 127 -5.57 -10.16 13.55
CA GLY A 127 -4.44 -9.47 12.92
C GLY A 127 -3.81 -10.28 11.80
N VAL A 128 -2.90 -9.65 11.06
CA VAL A 128 -2.14 -10.29 9.97
C VAL A 128 -1.27 -11.44 10.50
N GLU A 129 -0.83 -11.34 11.75
CA GLU A 129 0.03 -12.33 12.39
C GLU A 129 -0.64 -13.70 12.59
N ASP A 130 -1.96 -13.72 12.68
CA ASP A 130 -2.74 -14.94 12.88
C ASP A 130 -3.25 -15.55 11.57
N MET A 131 -2.96 -14.91 10.43
CA MET A 131 -3.36 -15.39 9.12
C MET A 131 -2.39 -16.44 8.60
N ASP A 132 -2.91 -17.50 7.97
CA ASP A 132 -2.11 -18.49 7.26
C ASP A 132 -1.70 -18.00 5.88
N TYR A 133 -2.52 -17.13 5.27
CA TYR A 133 -2.22 -16.52 3.99
C TYR A 133 -2.82 -15.12 3.87
N ILE A 134 -2.21 -14.31 3.03
CA ILE A 134 -2.70 -13.01 2.59
C ILE A 134 -2.40 -12.85 1.09
N ILE A 135 -3.35 -12.36 0.32
CA ILE A 135 -3.19 -12.19 -1.11
C ILE A 135 -3.21 -10.71 -1.46
N LEU A 136 -2.25 -10.28 -2.25
CA LEU A 136 -2.18 -8.93 -2.81
C LEU A 136 -2.59 -8.94 -4.27
N LYS A 137 -3.42 -7.96 -4.66
CA LYS A 137 -3.76 -7.65 -6.05
C LYS A 137 -2.87 -6.51 -6.53
N ILE A 138 -2.00 -6.77 -7.48
CA ILE A 138 -1.08 -5.77 -8.01
C ILE A 138 -1.39 -5.58 -9.50
N PRO A 139 -1.89 -4.40 -9.92
CA PRO A 139 -2.05 -4.12 -11.34
C PRO A 139 -0.66 -3.95 -11.97
N GLN A 140 -0.41 -4.67 -13.03
CA GLN A 140 0.85 -4.65 -13.78
C GLN A 140 0.58 -4.55 -15.27
N THR A 141 1.55 -4.07 -16.04
CA THR A 141 1.46 -4.09 -17.50
C THR A 141 1.78 -5.49 -18.02
N LYS A 142 1.15 -5.87 -19.14
CA LYS A 142 1.43 -7.14 -19.82
C LYS A 142 2.92 -7.27 -20.17
N GLU A 143 3.54 -6.16 -20.58
CA GLU A 143 4.96 -6.10 -20.90
C GLU A 143 5.84 -6.41 -19.68
N PHE A 144 5.50 -5.86 -18.50
CA PHE A 144 6.19 -6.15 -17.24
C PHE A 144 6.13 -7.64 -16.91
N ILE A 145 4.94 -8.25 -16.99
CA ILE A 145 4.73 -9.68 -16.71
C ILE A 145 5.56 -10.54 -17.68
N ARG A 146 5.49 -10.22 -18.98
CA ARG A 146 6.27 -10.92 -20.00
C ARG A 146 7.78 -10.83 -19.76
N ARG A 147 8.26 -9.62 -19.42
CA ARG A 147 9.69 -9.38 -19.16
C ARG A 147 10.17 -10.10 -17.89
N ARG A 148 9.34 -10.10 -16.83
CA ARG A 148 9.73 -10.64 -15.51
C ARG A 148 9.58 -12.16 -15.45
N TYR A 149 8.51 -12.69 -16.02
CA TYR A 149 8.12 -14.10 -15.88
C TYR A 149 8.18 -14.89 -17.18
N GLY A 150 8.38 -14.25 -18.33
CA GLY A 150 8.43 -14.90 -19.63
C GLY A 150 7.06 -15.46 -20.12
N VAL A 151 5.96 -15.00 -19.53
CA VAL A 151 4.60 -15.48 -19.81
C VAL A 151 3.83 -14.44 -20.58
N ASP A 152 3.19 -14.83 -21.70
CA ASP A 152 2.24 -14.00 -22.42
C ASP A 152 0.84 -14.16 -21.80
N VAL A 153 0.32 -13.11 -21.20
CA VAL A 153 -1.00 -13.10 -20.56
C VAL A 153 -2.06 -12.71 -21.59
N LYS A 154 -3.11 -13.53 -21.72
CA LYS A 154 -4.28 -13.22 -22.54
C LYS A 154 -5.19 -12.23 -21.82
N ASP A 155 -5.97 -11.45 -22.59
CA ASP A 155 -6.87 -10.43 -22.08
C ASP A 155 -7.93 -11.00 -21.12
N GLU A 156 -7.67 -10.92 -19.82
CA GLU A 156 -8.69 -11.09 -18.79
C GLU A 156 -9.03 -9.72 -18.23
N ARG A 157 -10.23 -9.25 -18.54
CA ARG A 157 -10.73 -7.89 -18.24
C ARG A 157 -11.19 -7.74 -16.79
N GLU A 158 -10.38 -8.09 -15.81
CA GLU A 158 -10.71 -7.88 -14.40
C GLU A 158 -9.89 -6.77 -13.71
N ALA A 159 -9.07 -6.03 -14.43
CA ALA A 159 -8.44 -4.86 -13.84
C ALA A 159 -9.50 -3.74 -13.70
N GLU A 160 -10.16 -3.64 -12.54
CA GLU A 160 -10.89 -2.42 -12.18
C GLU A 160 -9.85 -1.29 -12.03
N PRO A 161 -9.75 -0.33 -12.96
CA PRO A 161 -8.86 0.79 -12.79
C PRO A 161 -9.41 1.67 -11.66
N GLU A 162 -8.70 1.76 -10.55
CA GLU A 162 -8.99 2.72 -9.46
C GLU A 162 -8.88 4.17 -9.92
N ILE A 163 -8.21 4.40 -11.00
CA ILE A 163 -8.05 5.68 -11.70
C ILE A 163 -8.74 5.51 -13.06
N ARG A 164 -9.51 6.50 -13.48
CA ARG A 164 -9.97 6.58 -14.86
C ARG A 164 -8.74 6.76 -15.77
N LEU A 165 -8.23 5.64 -16.21
CA LEU A 165 -7.24 5.60 -17.28
C LEU A 165 -7.99 5.76 -18.62
N ASP A 166 -7.33 6.35 -19.59
CA ASP A 166 -7.81 6.29 -20.97
C ASP A 166 -8.02 4.81 -21.34
N GLU A 167 -9.06 4.52 -22.15
CA GLU A 167 -9.45 3.15 -22.47
C GLU A 167 -8.27 2.33 -23.04
N ASP A 168 -7.40 2.96 -23.83
CA ASP A 168 -6.19 2.35 -24.40
C ASP A 168 -5.16 1.93 -23.33
N ALA A 169 -5.03 2.72 -22.25
CA ALA A 169 -4.11 2.40 -21.14
C ALA A 169 -4.65 1.28 -20.22
N ALA A 170 -5.96 1.09 -20.18
CA ALA A 170 -6.59 0.03 -19.40
C ALA A 170 -6.47 -1.35 -20.09
N GLU A 171 -6.35 -1.40 -21.43
CA GLU A 171 -6.21 -2.64 -22.17
C GLU A 171 -4.87 -3.36 -21.93
N ASP A 172 -3.82 -2.62 -21.53
CA ASP A 172 -2.50 -3.18 -21.26
C ASP A 172 -2.30 -3.61 -19.81
N LEU A 173 -3.26 -3.37 -18.92
CA LEU A 173 -3.17 -3.74 -17.52
C LEU A 173 -3.75 -5.13 -17.25
N VAL A 174 -3.02 -5.90 -16.47
CA VAL A 174 -3.45 -7.18 -15.92
C VAL A 174 -3.29 -7.19 -14.40
N THR A 175 -4.12 -7.94 -13.70
CA THR A 175 -4.00 -8.08 -12.26
C THR A 175 -3.14 -9.28 -11.91
N GLN A 176 -2.00 -9.02 -11.27
CA GLN A 176 -1.16 -10.05 -10.68
C GLN A 176 -1.66 -10.32 -9.26
N TYR A 177 -1.83 -11.58 -8.90
CA TYR A 177 -2.12 -12.03 -7.54
C TYR A 177 -0.84 -12.58 -6.92
N VAL A 178 -0.43 -11.99 -5.82
CA VAL A 178 0.75 -12.43 -5.05
C VAL A 178 0.27 -12.96 -3.72
N ALA A 179 0.48 -14.24 -3.45
CA ALA A 179 0.06 -14.88 -2.21
C ALA A 179 1.26 -15.08 -1.27
N TYR A 180 1.18 -14.49 -0.09
CA TYR A 180 2.08 -14.77 1.02
C TYR A 180 1.41 -15.81 1.91
N TYR A 181 2.07 -16.92 2.20
CA TYR A 181 1.51 -17.98 3.02
C TYR A 181 2.54 -18.53 4.00
N ARG A 182 2.07 -19.03 5.13
CA ARG A 182 2.91 -19.74 6.08
C ARG A 182 3.16 -21.16 5.60
N ASN A 183 4.41 -21.56 5.59
CA ASN A 183 4.77 -22.94 5.31
C ASN A 183 4.83 -23.75 6.61
N ASP A 184 4.83 -25.08 6.51
CA ASP A 184 4.85 -26.01 7.65
C ASP A 184 6.08 -25.83 8.56
N THR A 185 7.13 -25.17 8.10
CA THR A 185 8.35 -24.88 8.87
C THR A 185 8.29 -23.56 9.63
N GLY A 186 7.15 -22.81 9.57
CA GLY A 186 6.97 -21.51 10.20
C GLY A 186 7.59 -20.34 9.43
N GLY A 187 8.10 -20.59 8.21
CA GLY A 187 8.54 -19.54 7.30
C GLY A 187 7.39 -18.98 6.45
N VAL A 188 7.64 -17.88 5.76
CA VAL A 188 6.71 -17.29 4.79
C VAL A 188 7.13 -17.71 3.38
N GLY A 189 6.22 -18.34 2.64
CA GLY A 189 6.36 -18.64 1.22
C GLY A 189 5.70 -17.54 0.38
N LEU A 190 6.18 -17.35 -0.83
CA LEU A 190 5.62 -16.47 -1.84
C LEU A 190 5.15 -17.32 -3.04
N TYR A 191 3.93 -17.07 -3.50
CA TYR A 191 3.37 -17.70 -4.70
C TYR A 191 2.80 -16.65 -5.64
#